data_3c6a1f1d7a372560e808258114447c69
#
_entry.id   3c6a1f1d7a372560e808258114447c69
#
_cell.length_a   1.000
_cell.length_b   1.000
_cell.length_c   1.000
_cell.angle_alpha   90.00
_cell.angle_beta   90.00
_cell.angle_gamma   90.00
#
_symmetry.space_group_name_H-M   'P 1'
#
loop_
_entity.id
_entity.type
_entity.pdbx_description
1 polymer ?
#
loop_
_entity_poly.entity_id
_entity_poly.type
_entity_poly.pdbx_seq_one_letter_code
_entity_poly.pdbx_strand_id
1 'polypeptide(L)'
;RIPGDIVECGVWRGGSMMLAALELVRRGATDRELWLFDTFAGLPKPDAEIDIDVMGNRAIDGWNAHTLADGKTYWAYADEADVRRNMGLTRYPNRRLHFVPGLVEESIPKIGPSSIALLRIDTDWYSSYKHVLHEMYDRVVPGGIVIFDDYGHFGGARKAVDEFVAERGITSPLIRIDYSCRMMMKLGMVQPMP
;
A
#
# COMPACT_ATOMS: atom_id res chain seq x y z
N ARG A 1 -0.85 16.19 -16.02
CA ARG A 1 -0.24 14.95 -15.51
C ARG A 1 0.30 15.21 -14.12
N ILE A 2 -0.12 14.43 -13.11
CA ILE A 2 0.42 14.49 -11.74
C ILE A 2 1.84 13.94 -11.77
N PRO A 3 2.88 14.67 -11.30
CA PRO A 3 4.25 14.18 -11.25
C PRO A 3 4.42 13.11 -10.15
N GLY A 4 5.54 12.37 -10.21
CA GLY A 4 5.90 11.37 -9.19
C GLY A 4 5.62 9.94 -9.63
N ASP A 5 6.04 9.02 -8.79
CA ASP A 5 6.03 7.57 -9.01
C ASP A 5 4.73 6.91 -8.53
N ILE A 6 4.59 5.62 -8.81
CA ILE A 6 3.50 4.79 -8.29
C ILE A 6 4.11 3.82 -7.28
N VAL A 7 3.49 3.77 -6.10
CA VAL A 7 3.93 2.94 -4.98
C VAL A 7 2.79 2.06 -4.52
N GLU A 8 3.08 0.79 -4.27
CA GLU A 8 2.20 -0.13 -3.56
C GLU A 8 2.97 -0.79 -2.42
N CYS A 9 2.37 -0.77 -1.24
CA CYS A 9 2.83 -1.49 -0.05
C CYS A 9 1.84 -2.62 0.21
N GLY A 10 2.35 -3.87 0.17
CA GLY A 10 1.53 -5.07 0.09
C GLY A 10 1.10 -5.33 -1.36
N VAL A 11 1.84 -6.14 -2.10
CA VAL A 11 1.57 -6.37 -3.52
C VAL A 11 1.04 -7.76 -3.81
N TRP A 12 1.17 -8.69 -2.84
CA TRP A 12 0.82 -10.10 -3.04
C TRP A 12 1.40 -10.62 -4.37
N ARG A 13 0.53 -10.97 -5.34
CA ARG A 13 0.95 -11.44 -6.68
C ARG A 13 1.13 -10.33 -7.71
N GLY A 14 1.02 -9.06 -7.29
CA GLY A 14 1.28 -7.88 -8.12
C GLY A 14 0.11 -7.43 -8.99
N GLY A 15 -1.13 -7.88 -8.73
CA GLY A 15 -2.28 -7.62 -9.61
C GLY A 15 -2.57 -6.15 -9.86
N SER A 16 -2.60 -5.33 -8.81
CA SER A 16 -2.87 -3.89 -8.91
C SER A 16 -1.75 -3.16 -9.65
N MET A 17 -0.49 -3.52 -9.36
CA MET A 17 0.66 -2.94 -10.07
C MET A 17 0.73 -3.38 -11.54
N MET A 18 0.32 -4.61 -11.85
CA MET A 18 0.15 -5.05 -13.24
C MET A 18 -0.87 -4.19 -13.97
N LEU A 19 -2.04 -3.92 -13.35
CA LEU A 19 -3.05 -3.05 -13.93
C LEU A 19 -2.51 -1.64 -14.19
N ALA A 20 -1.80 -1.06 -13.22
CA ALA A 20 -1.16 0.24 -13.38
C ALA A 20 -0.12 0.24 -14.52
N ALA A 21 0.74 -0.78 -14.57
CA ALA A 21 1.75 -0.93 -15.60
C ALA A 21 1.13 -1.07 -17.01
N LEU A 22 0.11 -1.91 -17.15
CA LEU A 22 -0.59 -2.11 -18.43
C LEU A 22 -1.25 -0.83 -18.92
N GLU A 23 -1.89 -0.06 -18.01
CA GLU A 23 -2.50 1.22 -18.38
C GLU A 23 -1.44 2.25 -18.79
N LEU A 24 -0.30 2.31 -18.10
CA LEU A 24 0.81 3.17 -18.49
C LEU A 24 1.39 2.78 -19.86
N VAL A 25 1.57 1.49 -20.13
CA VAL A 25 2.01 0.98 -21.43
C VAL A 25 1.00 1.37 -22.52
N ARG A 26 -0.30 1.13 -22.28
CA ARG A 26 -1.37 1.49 -23.21
C ARG A 26 -1.35 2.99 -23.58
N ARG A 27 -0.98 3.85 -22.62
CA ARG A 27 -0.88 5.31 -22.81
C ARG A 27 0.46 5.79 -23.35
N GLY A 28 1.43 4.91 -23.54
CA GLY A 28 2.80 5.30 -23.91
C GLY A 28 3.53 6.12 -22.84
N ALA A 29 3.12 5.97 -21.55
CA ALA A 29 3.60 6.75 -20.41
C ALA A 29 4.48 5.89 -19.48
N THR A 30 5.50 5.24 -20.03
CA THR A 30 6.36 4.28 -19.32
C THR A 30 7.61 4.92 -18.68
N ASP A 31 7.53 6.17 -18.33
CA ASP A 31 8.62 6.98 -17.77
C ASP A 31 8.60 7.11 -16.25
N ARG A 32 7.57 6.55 -15.57
CA ARG A 32 7.46 6.52 -14.11
C ARG A 32 8.18 5.31 -13.53
N GLU A 33 8.70 5.44 -12.31
CA GLU A 33 9.13 4.29 -11.51
C GLU A 33 7.92 3.65 -10.82
N LEU A 34 7.92 2.32 -10.74
CA LEU A 34 6.91 1.53 -10.02
C LEU A 34 7.60 0.83 -8.85
N TRP A 35 7.14 1.11 -7.64
CA TRP A 35 7.72 0.62 -6.39
C TRP A 35 6.79 -0.39 -5.74
N LEU A 36 7.28 -1.62 -5.57
CA LEU A 36 6.56 -2.77 -5.03
C LEU A 36 7.20 -3.17 -3.70
N PHE A 37 6.60 -2.74 -2.60
CA PHE A 37 7.02 -3.10 -1.24
C PHE A 37 6.20 -4.29 -0.77
N ASP A 38 6.85 -5.38 -0.39
CA ASP A 38 6.19 -6.57 0.17
C ASP A 38 7.20 -7.40 0.97
N THR A 39 6.72 -8.20 1.88
CA THR A 39 7.57 -9.20 2.54
C THR A 39 8.05 -10.27 1.57
N PHE A 40 7.26 -10.55 0.53
CA PHE A 40 7.37 -11.70 -0.37
C PHE A 40 7.44 -13.04 0.39
N ALA A 41 6.90 -13.03 1.59
CA ALA A 41 6.91 -14.16 2.53
C ALA A 41 5.54 -14.38 3.20
N GLY A 42 4.48 -13.71 2.69
CA GLY A 42 3.14 -13.71 3.25
C GLY A 42 2.94 -12.63 4.31
N LEU A 43 1.74 -12.55 4.87
CA LEU A 43 1.39 -11.51 5.84
C LEU A 43 2.21 -11.64 7.13
N PRO A 44 2.75 -10.54 7.66
CA PRO A 44 3.36 -10.52 8.99
C PRO A 44 2.31 -10.80 10.06
N LYS A 45 2.78 -11.10 11.28
CA LYS A 45 1.89 -11.40 12.40
C LYS A 45 1.11 -10.15 12.81
N PRO A 46 -0.25 -10.21 12.85
CA PRO A 46 -1.09 -9.09 13.27
C PRO A 46 -1.07 -8.87 14.78
N ASP A 47 -1.53 -7.69 15.21
CA ASP A 47 -1.87 -7.44 16.60
C ASP A 47 -3.18 -8.14 16.97
N ALA A 48 -3.18 -8.89 18.08
CA ALA A 48 -4.30 -9.71 18.48
C ALA A 48 -5.53 -8.93 18.99
N GLU A 49 -5.34 -7.66 19.39
CA GLU A 49 -6.39 -6.84 20.01
C GLU A 49 -6.89 -5.75 19.05
N ILE A 50 -6.04 -5.29 18.13
CA ILE A 50 -6.33 -4.16 17.25
C ILE A 50 -6.78 -4.63 15.87
N ASP A 51 -6.13 -5.67 15.32
CA ASP A 51 -6.40 -6.14 13.96
C ASP A 51 -7.58 -7.14 13.98
N ILE A 52 -8.78 -6.56 14.01
CA ILE A 52 -10.07 -7.27 14.03
C ILE A 52 -10.83 -6.91 12.76
N ASP A 53 -11.42 -7.91 12.09
CA ASP A 53 -12.21 -7.68 10.89
C ASP A 53 -13.60 -7.08 11.19
N VAL A 54 -14.32 -6.67 10.15
CA VAL A 54 -15.67 -6.08 10.29
C VAL A 54 -16.71 -7.03 10.87
N MET A 55 -16.45 -8.33 10.93
CA MET A 55 -17.31 -9.35 11.50
C MET A 55 -16.98 -9.66 12.96
N GLY A 56 -15.92 -9.03 13.50
CA GLY A 56 -15.45 -9.25 14.86
C GLY A 56 -14.46 -10.40 15.02
N ASN A 57 -13.96 -10.98 13.92
CA ASN A 57 -12.94 -12.03 13.98
C ASN A 57 -11.56 -11.40 14.16
N ARG A 58 -10.74 -11.99 15.04
CA ARG A 58 -9.37 -11.53 15.26
C ARG A 58 -8.48 -12.03 14.13
N ALA A 59 -7.74 -11.14 13.49
CA ALA A 59 -6.82 -11.51 12.40
C ALA A 59 -5.75 -12.52 12.85
N ILE A 60 -5.35 -12.48 14.13
CA ILE A 60 -4.38 -13.44 14.69
C ILE A 60 -4.84 -14.90 14.62
N ASP A 61 -6.14 -15.15 14.72
CA ASP A 61 -6.68 -16.52 14.64
C ASP A 61 -6.57 -17.03 13.18
N GLY A 62 -6.88 -16.19 12.20
CA GLY A 62 -6.65 -16.47 10.78
C GLY A 62 -5.17 -16.66 10.46
N TRP A 63 -4.30 -15.79 10.99
CA TRP A 63 -2.85 -15.88 10.77
C TRP A 63 -2.29 -17.19 11.33
N ASN A 64 -2.67 -17.58 12.55
CA ASN A 64 -2.26 -18.85 13.16
C ASN A 64 -2.72 -20.06 12.32
N ALA A 65 -3.93 -20.01 11.77
CA ALA A 65 -4.47 -21.08 10.93
C ALA A 65 -3.71 -21.23 9.59
N HIS A 66 -3.04 -20.16 9.12
CA HIS A 66 -2.29 -20.15 7.87
C HIS A 66 -0.76 -20.15 8.09
N THR A 67 -0.31 -20.39 9.32
CA THR A 67 1.11 -20.43 9.66
C THR A 67 1.55 -21.87 9.89
N LEU A 68 2.65 -22.26 9.26
CA LEU A 68 3.25 -23.58 9.38
C LEU A 68 4.07 -23.69 10.68
N ALA A 69 4.43 -24.90 11.07
CA ALA A 69 5.19 -25.18 12.28
C ALA A 69 6.60 -24.54 12.30
N ASP A 70 7.15 -24.20 11.12
CA ASP A 70 8.42 -23.48 10.97
C ASP A 70 8.27 -21.94 11.05
N GLY A 71 7.05 -21.45 11.31
CA GLY A 71 6.74 -20.02 11.45
C GLY A 71 6.45 -19.29 10.12
N LYS A 72 6.51 -19.99 8.99
CA LYS A 72 6.16 -19.40 7.69
C LYS A 72 4.65 -19.36 7.52
N THR A 73 4.14 -18.22 7.06
CA THR A 73 2.73 -18.10 6.70
C THR A 73 2.53 -18.25 5.19
N TYR A 74 1.44 -18.89 4.80
CA TYR A 74 0.99 -18.92 3.42
C TYR A 74 -0.23 -17.99 3.18
N TRP A 75 -0.64 -17.21 4.17
CA TRP A 75 -1.67 -16.20 4.01
C TRP A 75 -1.16 -15.06 3.14
N ALA A 76 -1.83 -14.82 2.02
CA ALA A 76 -1.43 -13.88 0.97
C ALA A 76 0.05 -14.05 0.53
N TYR A 77 0.55 -15.29 0.54
CA TYR A 77 1.93 -15.59 0.14
C TYR A 77 2.10 -15.49 -1.39
N ALA A 78 3.14 -14.79 -1.81
CA ALA A 78 3.73 -14.87 -3.14
C ALA A 78 5.22 -14.55 -3.03
N ASP A 79 6.09 -15.37 -3.60
CA ASP A 79 7.51 -15.05 -3.63
C ASP A 79 7.83 -13.95 -4.66
N GLU A 80 8.96 -13.28 -4.47
CA GLU A 80 9.39 -12.20 -5.36
C GLU A 80 9.54 -12.66 -6.82
N ALA A 81 9.95 -13.92 -7.05
CA ALA A 81 10.10 -14.47 -8.39
C ALA A 81 8.74 -14.61 -9.12
N ASP A 82 7.68 -15.00 -8.39
CA ASP A 82 6.31 -15.02 -8.94
C ASP A 82 5.86 -13.61 -9.34
N VAL A 83 6.06 -12.62 -8.45
CA VAL A 83 5.67 -11.23 -8.73
C VAL A 83 6.47 -10.65 -9.89
N ARG A 84 7.78 -10.88 -9.97
CA ARG A 84 8.61 -10.46 -11.10
C ARG A 84 8.14 -11.09 -12.42
N ARG A 85 7.81 -12.37 -12.39
CA ARG A 85 7.27 -13.08 -13.57
C ARG A 85 5.95 -12.46 -14.03
N ASN A 86 5.04 -12.17 -13.09
CA ASN A 86 3.76 -11.53 -13.38
C ASN A 86 3.94 -10.11 -13.95
N MET A 87 4.77 -9.29 -13.33
CA MET A 87 5.08 -7.94 -13.82
C MET A 87 5.72 -7.98 -15.23
N GLY A 88 6.54 -8.98 -15.53
CA GLY A 88 7.12 -9.19 -16.84
C GLY A 88 6.09 -9.35 -17.98
N LEU A 89 4.89 -9.87 -17.67
CA LEU A 89 3.80 -10.00 -18.64
C LEU A 89 3.25 -8.65 -19.12
N THR A 90 3.44 -7.59 -18.33
CA THR A 90 2.94 -6.24 -18.65
C THR A 90 3.78 -5.54 -19.73
N ARG A 91 4.99 -6.01 -19.99
CA ARG A 91 5.99 -5.37 -20.87
C ARG A 91 6.39 -3.96 -20.41
N TYR A 92 6.14 -3.61 -19.15
CA TYR A 92 6.66 -2.38 -18.56
C TYR A 92 8.17 -2.47 -18.46
N PRO A 93 8.94 -1.37 -18.68
CA PRO A 93 10.40 -1.42 -18.67
C PRO A 93 10.95 -1.93 -17.32
N ASN A 94 11.63 -3.08 -17.31
CA ASN A 94 12.15 -3.71 -16.08
C ASN A 94 13.05 -2.79 -15.25
N ARG A 95 13.81 -1.90 -15.88
CA ARG A 95 14.68 -0.93 -15.18
C ARG A 95 13.91 0.08 -14.31
N ARG A 96 12.59 0.14 -14.47
CA ARG A 96 11.67 1.03 -13.74
C ARG A 96 10.79 0.29 -12.74
N LEU A 97 11.06 -0.99 -12.53
CA LEU A 97 10.38 -1.82 -11.54
C LEU A 97 11.29 -2.02 -10.34
N HIS A 98 10.88 -1.54 -9.18
CA HIS A 98 11.62 -1.64 -7.93
C HIS A 98 10.88 -2.60 -7.00
N PHE A 99 11.44 -3.78 -6.81
CA PHE A 99 10.95 -4.76 -5.85
C PHE A 99 11.72 -4.57 -4.55
N VAL A 100 11.03 -4.26 -3.47
CA VAL A 100 11.63 -3.91 -2.18
C VAL A 100 11.17 -4.94 -1.14
N PRO A 101 11.96 -6.00 -0.91
CA PRO A 101 11.60 -7.05 0.02
C PRO A 101 11.77 -6.62 1.48
N GLY A 102 10.88 -7.12 2.34
CA GLY A 102 10.92 -6.95 3.79
C GLY A 102 9.69 -6.28 4.36
N LEU A 103 9.66 -6.18 5.68
CA LEU A 103 8.63 -5.41 6.37
C LEU A 103 8.72 -3.93 5.96
N VAL A 104 7.58 -3.29 5.78
CA VAL A 104 7.54 -1.86 5.39
C VAL A 104 8.22 -0.97 6.43
N GLU A 105 8.15 -1.34 7.71
CA GLU A 105 8.80 -0.66 8.83
C GLU A 105 10.34 -0.65 8.72
N GLU A 106 10.91 -1.64 8.03
CA GLU A 106 12.35 -1.78 7.88
C GLU A 106 12.86 -1.31 6.52
N SER A 107 12.04 -1.45 5.49
CA SER A 107 12.42 -1.20 4.09
C SER A 107 12.22 0.25 3.67
N ILE A 108 11.09 0.87 4.01
CA ILE A 108 10.77 2.26 3.63
C ILE A 108 11.79 3.29 4.12
N PRO A 109 12.32 3.22 5.35
CA PRO A 109 13.35 4.17 5.79
C PRO A 109 14.66 4.09 5.00
N LYS A 110 14.92 2.97 4.33
CA LYS A 110 16.18 2.72 3.60
C LYS A 110 16.10 3.12 2.13
N ILE A 111 14.93 2.95 1.51
CA ILE A 111 14.75 3.15 0.07
C ILE A 111 13.30 3.55 -0.24
N GLY A 112 13.13 4.32 -1.30
CA GLY A 112 11.81 4.68 -1.82
C GLY A 112 11.85 5.95 -2.65
N PRO A 113 10.77 6.29 -3.35
CA PRO A 113 10.66 7.48 -4.15
C PRO A 113 10.63 8.74 -3.28
N SER A 114 11.14 9.83 -3.81
CA SER A 114 11.03 11.16 -3.20
C SER A 114 9.70 11.87 -3.53
N SER A 115 9.01 11.42 -4.58
CA SER A 115 7.79 12.04 -5.09
C SER A 115 6.83 10.96 -5.56
N ILE A 116 5.60 10.95 -5.04
CA ILE A 116 4.59 9.91 -5.28
C ILE A 116 3.34 10.54 -5.90
N ALA A 117 2.92 10.02 -7.05
CA ALA A 117 1.66 10.39 -7.69
C ALA A 117 0.49 9.52 -7.22
N LEU A 118 0.77 8.24 -6.93
CA LEU A 118 -0.19 7.28 -6.42
C LEU A 118 0.48 6.40 -5.36
N LEU A 119 -0.09 6.36 -4.17
CA LEU A 119 0.26 5.47 -3.08
C LEU A 119 -0.92 4.54 -2.80
N ARG A 120 -0.74 3.22 -2.94
CA ARG A 120 -1.70 2.21 -2.48
C ARG A 120 -1.13 1.51 -1.26
N ILE A 121 -1.90 1.46 -0.19
CA ILE A 121 -1.58 0.77 1.05
C ILE A 121 -2.53 -0.42 1.18
N ASP A 122 -1.96 -1.62 1.20
CA ASP A 122 -2.64 -2.92 1.24
C ASP A 122 -1.83 -3.88 2.13
N THR A 123 -1.60 -3.43 3.36
CA THR A 123 -0.75 -4.13 4.33
C THR A 123 -1.52 -4.67 5.52
N ASP A 124 -2.84 -4.59 5.47
CA ASP A 124 -3.85 -5.13 6.37
C ASP A 124 -3.80 -4.58 7.81
N TRP A 125 -2.62 -4.47 8.44
CA TRP A 125 -2.48 -4.27 9.88
C TRP A 125 -2.28 -2.81 10.30
N TYR A 126 -2.71 -2.50 11.50
CA TYR A 126 -2.56 -1.17 12.11
C TYR A 126 -1.12 -0.65 12.07
N SER A 127 -0.14 -1.49 12.47
CA SER A 127 1.27 -1.06 12.59
C SER A 127 1.85 -0.65 11.24
N SER A 128 1.66 -1.49 10.23
CA SER A 128 2.17 -1.24 8.88
C SER A 128 1.46 -0.06 8.20
N TYR A 129 0.13 0.05 8.33
CA TYR A 129 -0.62 1.22 7.85
C TYR A 129 -0.11 2.52 8.46
N LYS A 130 0.02 2.55 9.80
CA LYS A 130 0.53 3.71 10.51
C LYS A 130 1.92 4.09 10.03
N HIS A 131 2.82 3.13 9.91
CA HIS A 131 4.19 3.37 9.45
C HIS A 131 4.22 3.93 8.01
N VAL A 132 3.53 3.28 7.07
CA VAL A 132 3.49 3.74 5.67
C VAL A 132 2.95 5.16 5.57
N LEU A 133 1.88 5.48 6.30
CA LEU A 133 1.30 6.83 6.32
C LEU A 133 2.29 7.89 6.80
N HIS A 134 2.97 7.64 7.92
CA HIS A 134 3.93 8.59 8.48
C HIS A 134 5.16 8.78 7.58
N GLU A 135 5.64 7.73 6.92
CA GLU A 135 6.85 7.76 6.11
C GLU A 135 6.62 8.23 4.66
N MET A 136 5.47 7.92 4.07
CA MET A 136 5.25 8.14 2.64
C MET A 136 4.23 9.22 2.30
N TYR A 137 3.31 9.57 3.20
CA TYR A 137 2.28 10.57 2.86
C TYR A 137 2.86 11.92 2.45
N ASP A 138 3.91 12.39 3.12
CA ASP A 138 4.53 13.67 2.78
C ASP A 138 5.20 13.68 1.41
N ARG A 139 5.61 12.51 0.91
CA ARG A 139 6.15 12.30 -0.45
C ARG A 139 5.06 12.30 -1.53
N VAL A 140 3.78 12.10 -1.17
CA VAL A 140 2.67 12.23 -2.12
C VAL A 140 2.53 13.70 -2.51
N VAL A 141 2.55 13.98 -3.81
CA VAL A 141 2.45 15.36 -4.31
C VAL A 141 1.03 15.91 -4.19
N PRO A 142 0.84 17.24 -4.16
CA PRO A 142 -0.50 17.84 -4.30
C PRO A 142 -1.21 17.33 -5.55
N GLY A 143 -2.46 16.90 -5.40
CA GLY A 143 -3.24 16.23 -6.43
C GLY A 143 -2.96 14.74 -6.58
N GLY A 144 -1.94 14.20 -5.89
CA GLY A 144 -1.66 12.77 -5.81
C GLY A 144 -2.75 12.02 -5.05
N ILE A 145 -2.86 10.73 -5.31
CA ILE A 145 -3.90 9.87 -4.76
C ILE A 145 -3.29 8.91 -3.75
N VAL A 146 -3.97 8.73 -2.62
CA VAL A 146 -3.71 7.66 -1.66
C VAL A 146 -4.90 6.71 -1.63
N ILE A 147 -4.64 5.42 -1.76
CA ILE A 147 -5.64 4.34 -1.71
C ILE A 147 -5.38 3.52 -0.46
N PHE A 148 -6.43 3.29 0.31
CA PHE A 148 -6.47 2.48 1.53
C PHE A 148 -7.34 1.25 1.25
N ASP A 149 -6.72 0.10 1.01
CA ASP A 149 -7.44 -1.10 0.56
C ASP A 149 -8.33 -1.68 1.67
N ASP A 150 -7.79 -1.72 2.88
CA ASP A 150 -8.37 -2.46 4.01
C ASP A 150 -9.24 -1.63 4.94
N TYR A 151 -9.39 -0.31 4.70
CA TYR A 151 -10.07 0.63 5.60
C TYR A 151 -11.46 0.16 6.03
N GLY A 152 -12.21 -0.46 5.13
CA GLY A 152 -13.56 -0.95 5.42
C GLY A 152 -13.60 -2.39 5.94
N HIS A 153 -12.48 -3.11 5.94
CA HIS A 153 -12.41 -4.52 6.32
C HIS A 153 -11.74 -4.72 7.68
N PHE A 154 -10.55 -4.18 7.91
CA PHE A 154 -9.82 -4.31 9.16
C PHE A 154 -9.93 -3.05 10.03
N GLY A 155 -10.34 -3.24 11.30
CA GLY A 155 -10.44 -2.16 12.28
C GLY A 155 -9.10 -1.49 12.55
N GLY A 156 -7.99 -2.25 12.52
CA GLY A 156 -6.62 -1.73 12.66
C GLY A 156 -6.24 -0.76 11.54
N ALA A 157 -6.47 -1.14 10.28
CA ALA A 157 -6.22 -0.28 9.12
C ALA A 157 -7.05 1.01 9.19
N ARG A 158 -8.35 0.89 9.50
CA ARG A 158 -9.24 2.06 9.69
C ARG A 158 -8.71 2.98 10.79
N LYS A 159 -8.38 2.41 11.96
CA LYS A 159 -7.88 3.17 13.10
C LYS A 159 -6.62 3.96 12.73
N ALA A 160 -5.66 3.34 12.04
CA ALA A 160 -4.43 4.00 11.61
C ALA A 160 -4.70 5.19 10.67
N VAL A 161 -5.62 5.03 9.71
CA VAL A 161 -6.01 6.11 8.78
C VAL A 161 -6.73 7.23 9.51
N ASP A 162 -7.72 6.92 10.37
CA ASP A 162 -8.51 7.92 11.09
C ASP A 162 -7.64 8.73 12.06
N GLU A 163 -6.72 8.09 12.79
CA GLU A 163 -5.74 8.75 13.65
C GLU A 163 -4.84 9.69 12.85
N PHE A 164 -4.28 9.21 11.73
CA PHE A 164 -3.40 10.01 10.88
C PHE A 164 -4.11 11.22 10.28
N VAL A 165 -5.34 11.04 9.79
CA VAL A 165 -6.15 12.13 9.24
C VAL A 165 -6.43 13.19 10.29
N ALA A 166 -6.79 12.77 11.51
CA ALA A 166 -7.06 13.67 12.64
C ALA A 166 -5.79 14.40 13.10
N GLU A 167 -4.68 13.68 13.28
CA GLU A 167 -3.38 14.23 13.71
C GLU A 167 -2.86 15.29 12.75
N ARG A 168 -3.02 15.05 11.44
CA ARG A 168 -2.51 15.95 10.40
C ARG A 168 -3.53 17.01 9.98
N GLY A 169 -4.72 17.05 10.55
CA GLY A 169 -5.78 17.98 10.18
C GLY A 169 -6.18 17.88 8.70
N ILE A 170 -6.15 16.68 8.13
CA ILE A 170 -6.45 16.46 6.71
C ILE A 170 -7.96 16.61 6.48
N THR A 171 -8.32 17.49 5.55
CA THR A 171 -9.72 17.79 5.22
C THR A 171 -10.20 17.14 3.92
N SER A 172 -9.32 16.43 3.21
CA SER A 172 -9.69 15.68 2.01
C SER A 172 -10.71 14.59 2.34
N PRO A 173 -11.79 14.45 1.57
CA PRO A 173 -12.77 13.42 1.81
C PRO A 173 -12.20 12.02 1.53
N LEU A 174 -12.54 11.05 2.38
CA LEU A 174 -12.33 9.64 2.10
C LEU A 174 -13.46 9.15 1.19
N ILE A 175 -13.15 8.93 -0.07
CA ILE A 175 -14.09 8.49 -1.10
C ILE A 175 -14.17 6.95 -1.06
N ARG A 176 -15.37 6.43 -0.92
CA ARG A 176 -15.60 4.98 -0.94
C ARG A 176 -15.48 4.45 -2.38
N ILE A 177 -14.61 3.45 -2.57
CA ILE A 177 -14.46 2.71 -3.83
C ILE A 177 -15.37 1.48 -3.82
N ASP A 178 -15.22 0.64 -2.79
CA ASP A 178 -16.04 -0.54 -2.55
C ASP A 178 -16.30 -0.75 -1.05
N TYR A 179 -16.57 -1.99 -0.60
CA TYR A 179 -16.87 -2.23 0.81
C TYR A 179 -15.63 -2.02 1.71
N SER A 180 -14.42 -2.37 1.27
CA SER A 180 -13.18 -2.22 2.04
C SER A 180 -12.37 -0.99 1.63
N CYS A 181 -12.25 -0.72 0.33
CA CYS A 181 -11.33 0.25 -0.21
C CYS A 181 -11.86 1.69 -0.11
N ARG A 182 -10.94 2.59 0.26
CA ARG A 182 -11.14 4.06 0.22
C ARG A 182 -10.01 4.71 -0.55
N MET A 183 -10.28 5.89 -1.10
CA MET A 183 -9.24 6.74 -1.66
C MET A 183 -9.38 8.18 -1.18
N MET A 184 -8.27 8.89 -1.22
CA MET A 184 -8.18 10.31 -0.89
C MET A 184 -7.23 11.00 -1.86
N MET A 185 -7.56 12.23 -2.26
CA MET A 185 -6.63 13.10 -2.99
C MET A 185 -5.90 13.99 -2.00
N LYS A 186 -4.57 14.06 -2.07
CA LYS A 186 -3.80 15.01 -1.28
C LYS A 186 -4.03 16.43 -1.80
N LEU A 187 -4.66 17.26 -1.00
CA LEU A 187 -4.85 18.67 -1.32
C LEU A 187 -3.51 19.43 -1.19
N GLY A 188 -3.26 20.42 -2.04
CA GLY A 188 -2.20 21.39 -1.84
C GLY A 188 -2.49 22.24 -0.61
N MET A 189 -1.46 22.78 0.03
CA MET A 189 -1.65 23.81 1.05
C MET A 189 -2.38 24.99 0.41
N VAL A 190 -3.57 25.29 0.88
CA VAL A 190 -4.24 26.55 0.53
C VAL A 190 -3.44 27.64 1.22
N GLN A 191 -2.70 28.43 0.45
CA GLN A 191 -2.16 29.67 1.01
C GLN A 191 -3.35 30.54 1.39
N PRO A 192 -3.42 31.06 2.63
CA PRO A 192 -4.44 32.06 2.95
C PRO A 192 -4.32 33.20 1.94
N MET A 193 -5.41 33.55 1.29
CA MET A 193 -5.44 34.73 0.43
C MET A 193 -5.08 35.96 1.28
N PRO A 194 -4.26 36.84 0.76
CA PRO A 194 -3.85 38.05 1.47
C PRO A 194 -5.04 38.95 1.80
#